data_b2655f958d8b8fa34305e3492cf755a7
#
_entry.id   b2655f958d8b8fa34305e3492cf755a7
#
_cell.length_a   1.000
_cell.length_b   1.000
_cell.length_c   1.000
_cell.angle_alpha   90.00
_cell.angle_beta   90.00
_cell.angle_gamma   90.00
#
_symmetry.space_group_name_H-M   'P 1'
#
loop_
_entity.id
_entity.type
_entity.pdbx_description
1 polymer ?
#
loop_
_entity_poly.entity_id
_entity_poly.type
_entity_poly.pdbx_seq_one_letter_code
_entity_poly.pdbx_strand_id
1 'polypeptide(L)'
;VKKQKGTDISLDEAQKMYDVKTDIFHSMPTAEIFPGVKEIMQKIKNAGMQVGVVTGSGQRPLIMRLLNDFGEYLDEAHIVTAYDVKRGKPNPDPYLMGLQKAGNLKPWEGIVVENAPLGVRAGVAANIFTVAINSGPLPDTELSDKGSNLLYHQMTEFCKEFEALIVTAKQTAAENTPNV
;
A
#
# COMPACT_ATOMS: atom_id res chain seq x y z
N VAL A 1 -4.41 -21.06 3.41
CA VAL A 1 -5.26 -22.19 3.80
C VAL A 1 -4.60 -22.97 4.93
N LYS A 2 -3.35 -23.44 4.79
CA LYS A 2 -2.63 -24.18 5.83
C LYS A 2 -2.63 -23.47 7.19
N LYS A 3 -2.36 -22.16 7.19
CA LYS A 3 -2.29 -21.35 8.41
C LYS A 3 -3.65 -21.14 9.09
N GLN A 4 -4.75 -21.17 8.33
CA GLN A 4 -6.11 -20.96 8.86
C GLN A 4 -6.87 -22.24 9.14
N LYS A 5 -6.62 -23.32 8.37
CA LYS A 5 -7.33 -24.59 8.48
C LYS A 5 -6.47 -25.76 8.97
N GLY A 6 -5.15 -25.57 9.12
CA GLY A 6 -4.22 -26.61 9.56
C GLY A 6 -4.02 -27.75 8.56
N THR A 7 -4.58 -27.64 7.35
CA THR A 7 -4.52 -28.68 6.31
C THR A 7 -3.53 -28.31 5.21
N ASP A 8 -2.67 -29.23 4.86
CA ASP A 8 -1.87 -29.15 3.63
C ASP A 8 -2.78 -29.39 2.43
N ILE A 9 -2.65 -28.57 1.41
CA ILE A 9 -3.32 -28.74 0.11
C ILE A 9 -2.26 -28.97 -0.96
N SER A 10 -2.59 -29.81 -1.95
CA SER A 10 -1.76 -30.01 -3.12
C SER A 10 -1.68 -28.72 -3.98
N LEU A 11 -0.69 -28.65 -4.86
CA LEU A 11 -0.57 -27.54 -5.82
C LEU A 11 -1.80 -27.44 -6.73
N ASP A 12 -2.33 -28.59 -7.17
CA ASP A 12 -3.53 -28.64 -8.02
C ASP A 12 -4.77 -28.12 -7.31
N GLU A 13 -4.95 -28.47 -6.03
CA GLU A 13 -6.06 -27.94 -5.22
C GLU A 13 -5.90 -26.44 -4.99
N ALA A 14 -4.67 -25.98 -4.72
CA ALA A 14 -4.37 -24.55 -4.58
C ALA A 14 -4.70 -23.80 -5.86
N GLN A 15 -4.34 -24.35 -7.03
CA GLN A 15 -4.64 -23.75 -8.34
C GLN A 15 -6.16 -23.67 -8.57
N LYS A 16 -6.90 -24.76 -8.35
CA LYS A 16 -8.37 -24.77 -8.46
C LYS A 16 -9.04 -23.73 -7.57
N MET A 17 -8.57 -23.61 -6.32
CA MET A 17 -9.07 -22.56 -5.41
C MET A 17 -8.77 -21.15 -5.90
N TYR A 18 -7.60 -20.96 -6.52
CA TYR A 18 -7.22 -19.68 -7.12
C TYR A 18 -8.10 -19.35 -8.33
N ASP A 19 -8.37 -20.32 -9.19
CA ASP A 19 -9.23 -20.16 -10.37
C ASP A 19 -10.65 -19.77 -9.94
N VAL A 20 -11.25 -20.51 -9.00
CA VAL A 20 -12.57 -20.19 -8.42
C VAL A 20 -12.60 -18.79 -7.82
N LYS A 21 -11.57 -18.39 -7.06
CA LYS A 21 -11.45 -17.03 -6.53
C LYS A 21 -11.43 -15.98 -7.64
N THR A 22 -10.70 -16.26 -8.72
CA THR A 22 -10.55 -15.35 -9.87
C THR A 22 -11.87 -15.20 -10.61
N ASP A 23 -12.57 -16.30 -10.84
CA ASP A 23 -13.90 -16.30 -11.50
C ASP A 23 -14.93 -15.51 -10.67
N ILE A 24 -14.97 -15.74 -9.35
CA ILE A 24 -15.83 -14.96 -8.45
C ILE A 24 -15.47 -13.47 -8.53
N PHE A 25 -14.18 -13.14 -8.47
CA PHE A 25 -13.73 -11.74 -8.54
C PHE A 25 -14.16 -11.07 -9.85
N HIS A 26 -14.04 -11.76 -10.99
CA HIS A 26 -14.45 -11.25 -12.28
C HIS A 26 -15.97 -11.12 -12.45
N SER A 27 -16.75 -11.92 -11.72
CA SER A 27 -18.22 -11.84 -11.72
C SER A 27 -18.77 -10.71 -10.84
N MET A 28 -17.93 -10.14 -9.96
CA MET A 28 -18.36 -9.05 -9.08
C MET A 28 -18.45 -7.73 -9.85
N PRO A 29 -19.37 -6.83 -9.47
CA PRO A 29 -19.40 -5.48 -10.00
C PRO A 29 -18.05 -4.79 -9.84
N THR A 30 -17.72 -3.93 -10.78
CA THR A 30 -16.53 -3.10 -10.68
C THR A 30 -16.61 -2.24 -9.42
N ALA A 31 -15.64 -2.38 -8.52
CA ALA A 31 -15.58 -1.58 -7.30
C ALA A 31 -15.40 -0.10 -7.65
N GLU A 32 -16.14 0.76 -6.97
CA GLU A 32 -15.96 2.21 -7.08
C GLU A 32 -14.66 2.66 -6.41
N ILE A 33 -14.12 3.78 -6.88
CA ILE A 33 -12.96 4.41 -6.23
C ILE A 33 -13.44 5.04 -4.93
N PHE A 34 -12.77 4.71 -3.82
CA PHE A 34 -13.10 5.31 -2.53
C PHE A 34 -12.95 6.83 -2.56
N PRO A 35 -13.87 7.58 -1.90
CA PRO A 35 -13.74 9.02 -1.73
C PRO A 35 -12.38 9.42 -1.15
N GLY A 36 -11.80 10.49 -1.66
CA GLY A 36 -10.49 11.00 -1.22
C GLY A 36 -9.28 10.38 -1.92
N VAL A 37 -9.41 9.24 -2.63
CA VAL A 37 -8.24 8.59 -3.26
C VAL A 37 -7.64 9.46 -4.36
N LYS A 38 -8.43 9.99 -5.27
CA LYS A 38 -7.91 10.90 -6.31
C LYS A 38 -7.44 12.23 -5.71
N GLU A 39 -8.13 12.72 -4.67
CA GLU A 39 -7.74 13.95 -3.96
C GLU A 39 -6.35 13.80 -3.33
N ILE A 40 -6.08 12.70 -2.58
CA ILE A 40 -4.77 12.50 -1.97
C ILE A 40 -3.67 12.36 -3.03
N MET A 41 -3.92 11.66 -4.14
CA MET A 41 -2.96 11.54 -5.23
C MET A 41 -2.63 12.90 -5.85
N GLN A 42 -3.62 13.78 -6.02
CA GLN A 42 -3.38 15.14 -6.49
C GLN A 42 -2.55 15.97 -5.49
N LYS A 43 -2.83 15.85 -4.19
CA LYS A 43 -2.04 16.53 -3.14
C LYS A 43 -0.58 16.03 -3.13
N ILE A 44 -0.36 14.71 -3.28
CA ILE A 44 0.97 14.10 -3.38
C ILE A 44 1.72 14.68 -4.58
N LYS A 45 1.09 14.73 -5.76
CA LYS A 45 1.66 15.31 -6.98
C LYS A 45 2.00 16.80 -6.80
N ASN A 46 1.11 17.58 -6.19
CA ASN A 46 1.32 19.01 -5.91
C ASN A 46 2.48 19.23 -4.91
N ALA A 47 2.71 18.30 -4.00
CA ALA A 47 3.84 18.33 -3.07
C ALA A 47 5.18 17.92 -3.70
N GLY A 48 5.20 17.58 -5.01
CA GLY A 48 6.38 17.10 -5.73
C GLY A 48 6.80 15.68 -5.36
N MET A 49 5.88 14.91 -4.79
CA MET A 49 6.10 13.51 -4.39
C MET A 49 5.59 12.54 -5.48
N GLN A 50 6.07 11.31 -5.44
CA GLN A 50 5.67 10.23 -6.35
C GLN A 50 4.65 9.31 -5.69
N VAL A 51 3.75 8.75 -6.50
CA VAL A 51 2.81 7.69 -6.09
C VAL A 51 3.33 6.35 -6.60
N GLY A 52 3.41 5.36 -5.72
CA GLY A 52 3.68 3.98 -6.07
C GLY A 52 2.57 3.05 -5.56
N VAL A 53 2.38 1.92 -6.21
CA VAL A 53 1.44 0.87 -5.78
C VAL A 53 2.22 -0.40 -5.45
N VAL A 54 1.93 -0.97 -4.27
CA VAL A 54 2.54 -2.22 -3.81
C VAL A 54 1.44 -3.25 -3.58
N THR A 55 1.26 -4.15 -4.54
CA THR A 55 0.20 -5.18 -4.52
C THR A 55 0.75 -6.59 -4.43
N GLY A 56 0.05 -7.46 -3.70
CA GLY A 56 0.31 -8.91 -3.71
C GLY A 56 -0.27 -9.63 -4.93
N SER A 57 -0.89 -8.91 -5.86
CA SER A 57 -1.39 -9.46 -7.12
C SER A 57 -0.39 -9.22 -8.26
N GLY A 58 -0.28 -10.21 -9.16
CA GLY A 58 0.46 -10.06 -10.42
C GLY A 58 -0.46 -10.13 -11.65
N GLN A 59 -1.77 -10.02 -11.45
CA GLN A 59 -2.74 -10.13 -12.54
C GLN A 59 -2.70 -8.89 -13.45
N ARG A 60 -2.30 -9.09 -14.71
CA ARG A 60 -2.20 -8.00 -15.70
C ARG A 60 -3.48 -7.18 -15.87
N PRO A 61 -4.68 -7.76 -15.91
CA PRO A 61 -5.92 -6.96 -16.00
C PRO A 61 -6.11 -5.99 -14.85
N LEU A 62 -5.72 -6.38 -13.62
CA LEU A 62 -5.79 -5.49 -12.45
C LEU A 62 -4.81 -4.33 -12.59
N ILE A 63 -3.58 -4.57 -13.04
CA ILE A 63 -2.58 -3.53 -13.27
C ILE A 63 -3.04 -2.56 -14.35
N MET A 64 -3.58 -3.06 -15.47
CA MET A 64 -4.13 -2.23 -16.54
C MET A 64 -5.27 -1.34 -16.05
N ARG A 65 -6.13 -1.88 -15.18
CA ARG A 65 -7.20 -1.09 -14.56
C ARG A 65 -6.65 0.02 -13.67
N LEU A 66 -5.64 -0.26 -12.82
CA LEU A 66 -5.00 0.76 -12.00
C LEU A 66 -4.41 1.89 -12.85
N LEU A 67 -3.76 1.56 -13.95
CA LEU A 67 -3.21 2.55 -14.87
C LEU A 67 -4.29 3.35 -15.60
N ASN A 68 -5.41 2.72 -15.96
CA ASN A 68 -6.55 3.41 -16.55
C ASN A 68 -7.20 4.41 -15.57
N ASP A 69 -7.39 3.99 -14.32
CA ASP A 69 -8.09 4.79 -13.32
C ASP A 69 -7.22 5.90 -12.71
N PHE A 70 -5.89 5.69 -12.66
CA PHE A 70 -4.93 6.52 -11.93
C PHE A 70 -3.67 6.91 -12.73
N GLY A 71 -3.59 6.62 -14.03
CA GLY A 71 -2.40 6.89 -14.85
C GLY A 71 -1.97 8.36 -14.92
N GLU A 72 -2.84 9.28 -14.52
CA GLU A 72 -2.46 10.69 -14.32
C GLU A 72 -1.48 10.89 -13.15
N TYR A 73 -1.51 9.98 -12.16
CA TYR A 73 -0.74 10.05 -10.91
C TYR A 73 0.27 8.92 -10.77
N LEU A 74 0.06 7.82 -11.48
CA LEU A 74 0.77 6.56 -11.31
C LEU A 74 1.49 6.15 -12.58
N ASP A 75 2.81 5.93 -12.49
CA ASP A 75 3.61 5.30 -13.54
C ASP A 75 3.67 3.78 -13.29
N GLU A 76 3.58 2.97 -14.37
CA GLU A 76 3.73 1.52 -14.29
C GLU A 76 5.08 1.12 -13.69
N ALA A 77 6.13 1.89 -13.92
CA ALA A 77 7.45 1.66 -13.34
C ALA A 77 7.46 1.68 -11.80
N HIS A 78 6.49 2.37 -11.17
CA HIS A 78 6.34 2.46 -9.72
C HIS A 78 5.34 1.44 -9.15
N ILE A 79 4.93 0.45 -9.93
CA ILE A 79 4.08 -0.66 -9.45
C ILE A 79 4.96 -1.84 -9.04
N VAL A 80 4.78 -2.31 -7.81
CA VAL A 80 5.36 -3.54 -7.29
C VAL A 80 4.27 -4.60 -7.24
N THR A 81 4.54 -5.73 -7.85
CA THR A 81 3.64 -6.90 -7.92
C THR A 81 4.20 -8.08 -7.13
N ALA A 82 3.43 -9.18 -7.07
CA ALA A 82 3.89 -10.44 -6.48
C ALA A 82 5.14 -11.02 -7.18
N TYR A 83 5.40 -10.65 -8.42
CA TYR A 83 6.54 -11.16 -9.21
C TYR A 83 7.85 -10.39 -8.97
N ASP A 84 7.78 -9.20 -8.39
CA ASP A 84 8.93 -8.35 -8.13
C ASP A 84 9.71 -8.76 -6.88
N VAL A 85 9.12 -9.59 -6.00
CA VAL A 85 9.68 -9.94 -4.70
C VAL A 85 9.58 -11.43 -4.40
N LYS A 86 10.55 -11.96 -3.65
CA LYS A 86 10.53 -13.36 -3.20
C LYS A 86 9.61 -13.58 -2.00
N ARG A 87 9.49 -12.59 -1.13
CA ARG A 87 8.71 -12.66 0.12
C ARG A 87 7.66 -11.56 0.09
N GLY A 88 6.39 -11.94 0.04
CA GLY A 88 5.27 -11.00 0.12
C GLY A 88 5.03 -10.48 1.54
N LYS A 89 4.10 -9.52 1.68
CA LYS A 89 3.60 -9.02 2.98
C LYS A 89 3.25 -10.19 3.91
N PRO A 90 3.64 -10.20 5.18
CA PRO A 90 4.09 -9.09 6.00
C PRO A 90 5.62 -8.83 5.99
N ASN A 91 6.41 -9.43 5.10
CA ASN A 91 7.82 -9.08 5.00
C ASN A 91 7.97 -7.68 4.39
N PRO A 92 9.09 -6.96 4.69
CA PRO A 92 9.31 -5.61 4.20
C PRO A 92 9.64 -5.53 2.71
N ASP A 93 10.04 -6.65 2.09
CA ASP A 93 10.54 -6.71 0.70
C ASP A 93 9.68 -5.94 -0.31
N PRO A 94 8.32 -6.03 -0.31
CA PRO A 94 7.51 -5.30 -1.27
C PRO A 94 7.64 -3.78 -1.16
N TYR A 95 7.71 -3.24 0.04
CA TYR A 95 7.85 -1.79 0.24
C TYR A 95 9.27 -1.30 0.00
N LEU A 96 10.28 -2.08 0.37
CA LEU A 96 11.67 -1.79 0.02
C LEU A 96 11.87 -1.79 -1.51
N MET A 97 11.22 -2.71 -2.22
CA MET A 97 11.19 -2.71 -3.70
C MET A 97 10.48 -1.45 -4.23
N GLY A 98 9.40 -1.00 -3.58
CA GLY A 98 8.73 0.25 -3.93
C GLY A 98 9.66 1.46 -3.82
N LEU A 99 10.40 1.59 -2.74
CA LEU A 99 11.41 2.64 -2.54
C LEU A 99 12.51 2.56 -3.61
N GLN A 100 12.95 1.35 -3.96
CA GLN A 100 13.94 1.15 -5.02
C GLN A 100 13.42 1.63 -6.38
N LYS A 101 12.18 1.25 -6.75
CA LYS A 101 11.55 1.68 -8.01
C LYS A 101 11.29 3.19 -8.06
N ALA A 102 11.06 3.83 -6.92
CA ALA A 102 10.85 5.28 -6.80
C ALA A 102 12.16 6.10 -6.82
N GLY A 103 13.29 5.49 -7.17
CA GLY A 103 14.59 6.17 -7.27
C GLY A 103 15.56 5.84 -6.13
N ASN A 104 15.47 4.65 -5.55
CA ASN A 104 16.29 4.18 -4.42
C ASN A 104 16.15 5.05 -3.16
N LEU A 105 14.92 5.47 -2.88
CA LEU A 105 14.59 6.26 -1.69
C LEU A 105 14.94 5.49 -0.39
N LYS A 106 15.22 6.26 0.64
CA LYS A 106 15.42 5.73 2.00
C LYS A 106 14.06 5.55 2.70
N PRO A 107 13.96 4.68 3.71
CA PRO A 107 12.70 4.45 4.42
C PRO A 107 12.02 5.72 4.95
N TRP A 108 12.79 6.69 5.42
CA TRP A 108 12.26 7.96 5.94
C TRP A 108 11.81 8.95 4.85
N GLU A 109 12.05 8.66 3.58
CA GLU A 109 11.57 9.43 2.43
C GLU A 109 10.25 8.91 1.88
N GLY A 110 9.73 7.81 2.46
CA GLY A 110 8.50 7.16 2.06
C GLY A 110 7.39 7.26 3.09
N ILE A 111 6.15 7.17 2.62
CA ILE A 111 4.95 6.96 3.44
C ILE A 111 4.22 5.76 2.87
N VAL A 112 3.90 4.78 3.72
CA VAL A 112 3.01 3.67 3.37
C VAL A 112 1.59 4.04 3.79
N VAL A 113 0.63 3.87 2.89
CA VAL A 113 -0.80 3.97 3.18
C VAL A 113 -1.42 2.59 2.96
N GLU A 114 -2.01 2.02 4.00
CA GLU A 114 -2.49 0.64 4.01
C GLU A 114 -3.82 0.47 4.75
N ASN A 115 -4.60 -0.55 4.34
CA ASN A 115 -5.84 -0.91 5.00
C ASN A 115 -5.85 -2.36 5.53
N ALA A 116 -4.78 -3.11 5.31
CA ALA A 116 -4.70 -4.52 5.67
C ALA A 116 -3.63 -4.78 6.74
N PRO A 117 -3.91 -5.61 7.78
CA PRO A 117 -2.96 -5.89 8.86
C PRO A 117 -1.58 -6.39 8.38
N LEU A 118 -1.56 -7.23 7.34
CA LEU A 118 -0.30 -7.72 6.76
C LEU A 118 0.48 -6.62 6.03
N GLY A 119 -0.23 -5.67 5.43
CA GLY A 119 0.38 -4.52 4.77
C GLY A 119 0.96 -3.53 5.78
N VAL A 120 0.22 -3.21 6.84
CA VAL A 120 0.73 -2.36 7.95
C VAL A 120 2.00 -2.98 8.54
N ARG A 121 1.98 -4.29 8.86
CA ARG A 121 3.18 -4.99 9.36
C ARG A 121 4.38 -4.90 8.39
N ALA A 122 4.12 -4.98 7.10
CA ALA A 122 5.18 -4.90 6.10
C ALA A 122 5.78 -3.48 6.01
N GLY A 123 4.95 -2.43 6.07
CA GLY A 123 5.40 -1.04 6.11
C GLY A 123 6.25 -0.73 7.35
N VAL A 124 5.77 -1.14 8.52
CA VAL A 124 6.49 -1.02 9.80
C VAL A 124 7.81 -1.81 9.77
N ALA A 125 7.80 -3.05 9.26
CA ALA A 125 9.00 -3.87 9.13
C ALA A 125 10.03 -3.27 8.13
N ALA A 126 9.59 -2.44 7.19
CA ALA A 126 10.45 -1.70 6.27
C ALA A 126 11.00 -0.39 6.89
N ASN A 127 10.64 -0.07 8.14
CA ASN A 127 10.95 1.22 8.81
C ASN A 127 10.39 2.45 8.06
N ILE A 128 9.26 2.29 7.38
CA ILE A 128 8.60 3.38 6.65
C ILE A 128 7.44 3.90 7.51
N PHE A 129 7.27 5.23 7.55
CA PHE A 129 6.11 5.84 8.21
C PHE A 129 4.83 5.26 7.62
N THR A 130 4.00 4.63 8.46
CA THR A 130 2.85 3.83 8.01
C THR A 130 1.55 4.42 8.52
N VAL A 131 0.70 4.82 7.60
CA VAL A 131 -0.66 5.31 7.82
C VAL A 131 -1.64 4.17 7.55
N ALA A 132 -2.49 3.85 8.50
CA ALA A 132 -3.56 2.89 8.35
C ALA A 132 -4.88 3.61 8.00
N ILE A 133 -5.60 3.10 7.02
CA ILE A 133 -6.96 3.57 6.67
C ILE A 133 -7.93 2.43 6.93
N ASN A 134 -8.62 2.44 8.07
CA ASN A 134 -9.60 1.41 8.42
C ASN A 134 -10.96 1.71 7.80
N SER A 135 -11.07 1.57 6.48
CA SER A 135 -12.32 1.73 5.73
C SER A 135 -13.22 0.49 5.73
N GLY A 136 -12.81 -0.57 6.42
CA GLY A 136 -13.50 -1.86 6.47
C GLY A 136 -14.09 -2.20 7.84
N PRO A 137 -14.56 -3.43 8.01
CA PRO A 137 -15.22 -3.90 9.23
C PRO A 137 -14.25 -4.37 10.32
N LEU A 138 -12.93 -4.21 10.15
CA LEU A 138 -11.96 -4.66 11.15
C LEU A 138 -11.99 -3.76 12.38
N PRO A 139 -11.77 -4.31 13.60
CA PRO A 139 -11.44 -3.50 14.76
C PRO A 139 -10.16 -2.69 14.52
N ASP A 140 -10.09 -1.45 15.00
CA ASP A 140 -8.91 -0.58 14.84
C ASP A 140 -7.63 -1.23 15.37
N THR A 141 -7.74 -2.02 16.43
CA THR A 141 -6.63 -2.79 17.02
C THR A 141 -5.97 -3.75 16.04
N GLU A 142 -6.69 -4.24 15.02
CA GLU A 142 -6.09 -5.09 13.97
C GLU A 142 -5.07 -4.33 13.10
N LEU A 143 -5.11 -3.01 13.10
CA LEU A 143 -4.17 -2.15 12.37
C LEU A 143 -3.20 -1.44 13.33
N SER A 144 -3.71 -0.82 14.42
CA SER A 144 -2.89 -0.08 15.38
C SER A 144 -1.87 -0.98 16.09
N ASP A 145 -2.27 -2.19 16.54
CA ASP A 145 -1.39 -3.15 17.20
C ASP A 145 -0.32 -3.73 16.26
N LYS A 146 -0.42 -3.46 14.94
CA LYS A 146 0.63 -3.81 13.96
C LYS A 146 1.67 -2.71 13.81
N GLY A 147 1.50 -1.59 14.54
CA GLY A 147 2.47 -0.51 14.65
C GLY A 147 2.27 0.62 13.65
N SER A 148 1.05 0.82 13.10
CA SER A 148 0.78 2.01 12.29
C SER A 148 1.04 3.28 13.11
N ASN A 149 1.64 4.28 12.47
CA ASN A 149 1.96 5.57 13.09
C ASN A 149 0.72 6.46 13.22
N LEU A 150 -0.19 6.37 12.24
CA LEU A 150 -1.48 7.04 12.23
C LEU A 150 -2.57 6.07 11.79
N LEU A 151 -3.80 6.31 12.24
CA LEU A 151 -4.97 5.56 11.84
C LEU A 151 -6.14 6.52 11.56
N TYR A 152 -6.76 6.35 10.41
CA TYR A 152 -7.97 7.05 9.98
C TYR A 152 -9.03 6.03 9.54
N HIS A 153 -10.31 6.42 9.55
CA HIS A 153 -11.40 5.58 9.07
C HIS A 153 -11.74 5.82 7.60
N GLN A 154 -11.32 6.98 7.07
CA GLN A 154 -11.56 7.34 5.68
C GLN A 154 -10.34 8.03 5.08
N MET A 155 -10.13 7.84 3.77
CA MET A 155 -9.06 8.52 3.04
C MET A 155 -9.25 10.05 3.06
N THR A 156 -10.49 10.53 3.10
CA THR A 156 -10.82 11.97 3.20
C THR A 156 -10.34 12.60 4.50
N GLU A 157 -10.23 11.84 5.60
CA GLU A 157 -9.65 12.33 6.86
C GLU A 157 -8.14 12.55 6.70
N PHE A 158 -7.45 11.56 6.14
CA PHE A 158 -6.03 11.67 5.83
C PHE A 158 -5.75 12.82 4.85
N CYS A 159 -6.60 13.03 3.83
CA CYS A 159 -6.46 14.17 2.90
C CYS A 159 -6.43 15.53 3.60
N LYS A 160 -7.20 15.71 4.67
CA LYS A 160 -7.27 16.98 5.42
C LYS A 160 -5.98 17.27 6.19
N GLU A 161 -5.31 16.22 6.68
CA GLU A 161 -4.11 16.35 7.51
C GLU A 161 -2.80 16.20 6.72
N PHE A 162 -2.86 15.74 5.47
CA PHE A 162 -1.69 15.42 4.67
C PHE A 162 -0.71 16.58 4.54
N GLU A 163 -1.18 17.78 4.24
CA GLU A 163 -0.33 18.95 4.04
C GLU A 163 0.41 19.34 5.31
N ALA A 164 -0.28 19.31 6.46
CA ALA A 164 0.32 19.58 7.76
C ALA A 164 1.39 18.51 8.11
N LEU A 165 1.10 17.24 7.82
CA LEU A 165 2.04 16.15 8.01
C LEU A 165 3.32 16.36 7.19
N ILE A 166 3.21 16.71 5.91
CA ILE A 166 4.37 16.93 5.03
C ILE A 166 5.17 18.17 5.47
N VAL A 167 4.51 19.25 5.87
CA VAL A 167 5.19 20.44 6.40
C VAL A 167 6.00 20.10 7.65
N THR A 168 5.39 19.40 8.60
CA THR A 168 6.07 18.98 9.83
C THR A 168 7.27 18.08 9.53
N ALA A 169 7.10 17.09 8.65
CA ALA A 169 8.19 16.19 8.26
C ALA A 169 9.37 16.94 7.63
N LYS A 170 9.11 17.91 6.75
CA LYS A 170 10.16 18.74 6.13
C LYS A 170 10.88 19.64 7.14
N GLN A 171 10.16 20.23 8.10
CA GLN A 171 10.75 21.06 9.16
C GLN A 171 11.69 20.23 10.04
N THR A 172 11.21 19.06 10.51
CA THR A 172 12.03 18.16 11.34
C THR A 172 13.28 17.68 10.59
N ALA A 173 13.18 17.41 9.29
CA ALA A 173 14.32 17.01 8.47
C ALA A 173 15.35 18.16 8.36
N ALA A 174 14.90 19.40 8.17
CA ALA A 174 15.77 20.58 8.09
C ALA A 174 16.51 20.85 9.41
N GLU A 175 15.83 20.72 10.55
CA GLU A 175 16.41 20.91 11.89
C GLU A 175 17.46 19.84 12.25
N ASN A 176 17.32 18.63 11.72
CA ASN A 176 18.24 17.52 11.97
C ASN A 176 19.38 17.42 10.94
N THR A 177 19.43 18.30 9.95
CA THR A 177 20.54 18.34 9.00
C THR A 177 21.70 19.14 9.63
N PRO A 178 22.88 18.52 9.89
CA PRO A 178 24.01 19.27 10.42
C PRO A 178 24.39 20.39 9.45
N ASN A 179 24.54 21.60 9.96
CA ASN A 179 25.16 22.69 9.20
C ASN A 179 26.59 22.24 8.86
N VAL A 180 26.83 21.90 7.60
CA VAL A 180 28.16 21.58 7.05
C VAL A 180 28.86 22.89 6.66
#